data_9a51a2384b8b4a7907800975cc21e465
#
_entry.id   9a51a2384b8b4a7907800975cc21e465
#
_cell.length_a   1.000
_cell.length_b   1.000
_cell.length_c   1.000
_cell.angle_alpha   90.00
_cell.angle_beta   90.00
_cell.angle_gamma   90.00
#
_symmetry.space_group_name_H-M   'P 1'
#
loop_
_entity.id
_entity.type
_entity.pdbx_description
1 polymer ?
#
loop_
_entity_poly.entity_id
_entity_poly.type
_entity_poly.pdbx_seq_one_letter_code
_entity_poly.pdbx_strand_id
1 'polypeptide(L)'
;MKPNFFNISCVLALALSLPLVCAAQDEAAILRRSLVDMGNTARLQHVLAKARRGGDVVVGVIGGSITAGAKASKPELSWGNLAAKWWTDTFPKAKVTFVNAGIGATCSDLGTHRVQAHLLDKHPDIVMVEYAVNDAINPMAAETLEGLVRRVLKQPNQPAILLLFTMDNKGNNTQQAHADIGRHYGLPMASFRDALWPEVEAKRIVWGDIEADEVHPNDRGHAYCARFMTDLCAKVLKELPADKDLPAIPALPEPKTANLFENASFYTADTMAPTKNEGWDVFADPNFAGSYGKGWKTATPGSTLEFAVEGRAASLLFYRIKGAMGIAQAQVDDQPPVKMDAWFSADWGGYGPFQLVARDLAPGPHTLRVTVLGEKNPESTGNEFHINAVLIAK
;
A
#
# COMPACT_ATOMS: atom_id res chain seq x y z
N MET A 1 -41.46 65.04 35.91
CA MET A 1 -41.61 63.80 35.13
C MET A 1 -40.30 63.42 34.42
N LYS A 2 -39.62 62.38 34.88
CA LYS A 2 -38.40 61.91 34.28
C LYS A 2 -38.74 60.65 33.44
N PRO A 3 -38.22 60.47 32.24
CA PRO A 3 -38.40 59.24 31.50
C PRO A 3 -37.34 58.20 31.87
N ASN A 4 -37.76 56.94 32.08
CA ASN A 4 -36.93 55.78 32.34
C ASN A 4 -36.23 55.36 31.05
N PHE A 5 -34.92 55.24 31.06
CA PHE A 5 -34.14 54.54 30.07
C PHE A 5 -34.07 53.05 30.42
N PHE A 6 -34.67 52.19 29.57
CA PHE A 6 -34.47 50.74 29.61
C PHE A 6 -33.19 50.40 28.90
N ASN A 7 -32.28 49.76 29.63
CA ASN A 7 -31.07 49.17 29.09
C ASN A 7 -31.38 47.97 28.19
N ILE A 8 -31.06 48.06 26.89
CA ILE A 8 -30.99 46.92 25.96
C ILE A 8 -29.49 46.66 25.71
N SER A 9 -28.91 45.77 26.47
CA SER A 9 -27.56 45.26 26.23
C SER A 9 -27.43 43.91 26.90
N CYS A 10 -27.78 42.82 26.19
CA CYS A 10 -27.29 41.47 26.45
C CYS A 10 -28.02 40.44 25.54
N VAL A 11 -27.82 40.43 24.22
CA VAL A 11 -28.20 39.27 23.36
C VAL A 11 -27.32 39.20 22.09
N LEU A 12 -26.05 39.52 22.14
CA LEU A 12 -25.24 39.39 20.91
C LEU A 12 -23.99 38.47 21.03
N ALA A 13 -23.84 37.72 22.12
CA ALA A 13 -22.61 36.90 22.34
C ALA A 13 -22.80 35.40 22.17
N LEU A 14 -24.01 34.89 21.87
CA LEU A 14 -24.28 33.44 21.82
C LEU A 14 -24.32 32.84 20.40
N ALA A 15 -24.35 33.62 19.33
CA ALA A 15 -24.54 33.12 17.99
C ALA A 15 -23.23 32.75 17.22
N LEU A 16 -22.06 33.15 17.70
CA LEU A 16 -20.77 32.90 17.02
C LEU A 16 -19.99 31.68 17.55
N SER A 17 -20.38 31.13 18.70
CA SER A 17 -19.68 29.95 19.27
C SER A 17 -20.30 28.60 18.87
N LEU A 18 -21.55 28.55 18.48
CA LEU A 18 -22.22 27.30 18.11
C LEU A 18 -21.66 26.61 16.87
N PRO A 19 -21.34 27.27 15.74
CA PRO A 19 -20.81 26.58 14.59
C PRO A 19 -19.39 26.05 14.78
N LEU A 20 -18.53 26.73 15.55
CA LEU A 20 -17.18 26.27 15.86
C LEU A 20 -17.18 25.06 16.80
N VAL A 21 -18.07 25.02 17.77
CA VAL A 21 -18.22 23.88 18.70
C VAL A 21 -18.78 22.65 17.97
N CYS A 22 -19.75 22.84 17.06
CA CYS A 22 -20.33 21.77 16.25
C CYS A 22 -19.28 21.18 15.28
N ALA A 23 -18.54 22.02 14.56
CA ALA A 23 -17.47 21.56 13.66
C ALA A 23 -16.34 20.82 14.41
N ALA A 24 -15.97 21.27 15.60
CA ALA A 24 -14.96 20.61 16.43
C ALA A 24 -15.45 19.27 16.99
N GLN A 25 -16.74 19.13 17.29
CA GLN A 25 -17.35 17.87 17.71
C GLN A 25 -17.43 16.88 16.57
N ASP A 26 -17.73 17.31 15.34
CA ASP A 26 -17.76 16.47 14.15
C ASP A 26 -16.36 15.93 13.83
N GLU A 27 -15.33 16.75 13.86
CA GLU A 27 -13.93 16.35 13.67
C GLU A 27 -13.45 15.35 14.74
N ALA A 28 -13.80 15.57 16.01
CA ALA A 28 -13.48 14.64 17.08
C ALA A 28 -14.20 13.29 16.91
N ALA A 29 -15.41 13.29 16.37
CA ALA A 29 -16.16 12.07 16.06
C ALA A 29 -15.54 11.30 14.89
N ILE A 30 -15.15 12.00 13.83
CA ILE A 30 -14.41 11.44 12.69
C ILE A 30 -13.13 10.76 13.18
N LEU A 31 -12.34 11.46 13.99
CA LEU A 31 -11.08 10.95 14.52
C LEU A 31 -11.27 9.73 15.45
N ARG A 32 -12.35 9.70 16.24
CA ARG A 32 -12.67 8.51 17.05
C ARG A 32 -13.02 7.30 16.19
N ARG A 33 -13.83 7.50 15.13
CA ARG A 33 -14.22 6.42 14.23
C ARG A 33 -13.06 5.91 13.36
N SER A 34 -12.04 6.74 13.13
CA SER A 34 -10.87 6.28 12.38
C SER A 34 -10.09 5.18 13.10
N LEU A 35 -10.16 5.11 14.43
CA LEU A 35 -9.45 4.09 15.20
C LEU A 35 -10.15 2.73 15.06
N VAL A 36 -9.50 1.77 14.41
CA VAL A 36 -9.96 0.38 14.29
C VAL A 36 -9.43 -0.46 15.47
N ASP A 37 -8.14 -0.36 15.74
CA ASP A 37 -7.50 -1.07 16.85
C ASP A 37 -6.16 -0.39 17.19
N MET A 38 -5.82 -0.32 18.48
CA MET A 38 -4.49 0.12 18.91
C MET A 38 -3.48 -1.02 18.95
N GLY A 39 -3.94 -2.25 19.00
CA GLY A 39 -3.09 -3.43 19.04
C GLY A 39 -2.05 -3.42 20.16
N ASN A 40 -0.91 -4.03 19.91
CA ASN A 40 0.27 -3.99 20.77
C ASN A 40 1.20 -2.86 20.30
N THR A 41 1.36 -1.84 21.10
CA THR A 41 2.11 -0.64 20.76
C THR A 41 3.61 -0.70 21.11
N ALA A 42 4.13 -1.82 21.62
CA ALA A 42 5.52 -1.92 22.08
C ALA A 42 6.54 -1.47 21.03
N ARG A 43 6.44 -1.98 19.79
CA ARG A 43 7.34 -1.58 18.70
C ARG A 43 7.25 -0.07 18.43
N LEU A 44 6.04 0.48 18.36
CA LEU A 44 5.83 1.91 18.15
C LEU A 44 6.38 2.75 19.31
N GLN A 45 6.24 2.28 20.56
CA GLN A 45 6.84 2.94 21.73
C GLN A 45 8.37 3.00 21.62
N HIS A 46 9.03 1.92 21.18
CA HIS A 46 10.49 1.91 20.96
C HIS A 46 10.91 2.92 19.88
N VAL A 47 10.18 3.02 18.75
CA VAL A 47 10.47 4.00 17.69
C VAL A 47 10.27 5.43 18.20
N LEU A 48 9.17 5.71 18.90
CA LEU A 48 8.89 7.04 19.46
C LEU A 48 9.92 7.42 20.52
N ALA A 49 10.35 6.48 21.37
CA ALA A 49 11.41 6.72 22.35
C ALA A 49 12.77 7.00 21.66
N LYS A 50 13.10 6.28 20.56
CA LYS A 50 14.28 6.57 19.74
C LYS A 50 14.25 7.99 19.19
N ALA A 51 13.11 8.43 18.61
CA ALA A 51 12.93 9.78 18.10
C ALA A 51 13.00 10.84 19.21
N ARG A 52 12.37 10.60 20.38
CA ARG A 52 12.40 11.48 21.55
C ARG A 52 13.83 11.78 22.03
N ARG A 53 14.74 10.79 21.93
CA ARG A 53 16.17 10.96 22.25
C ARG A 53 16.98 11.67 21.16
N GLY A 54 16.38 11.97 20.02
CA GLY A 54 17.07 12.55 18.86
C GLY A 54 17.79 11.53 17.98
N GLY A 55 17.43 10.24 18.09
CA GLY A 55 17.95 9.20 17.20
C GLY A 55 17.33 9.28 15.80
N ASP A 56 18.10 8.92 14.76
CA ASP A 56 17.65 8.92 13.38
C ASP A 56 16.48 7.95 13.19
N VAL A 57 15.40 8.38 12.50
CA VAL A 57 14.20 7.58 12.25
C VAL A 57 13.92 7.50 10.75
N VAL A 58 13.73 6.30 10.24
CA VAL A 58 13.28 6.07 8.87
C VAL A 58 11.79 5.74 8.89
N VAL A 59 10.99 6.64 8.30
CA VAL A 59 9.54 6.50 8.13
C VAL A 59 9.28 5.96 6.74
N GLY A 60 8.75 4.75 6.64
CA GLY A 60 8.44 4.09 5.38
C GLY A 60 6.94 3.98 5.14
N VAL A 61 6.52 4.15 3.89
CA VAL A 61 5.15 3.83 3.45
C VAL A 61 5.20 2.86 2.27
N ILE A 62 4.25 1.93 2.20
CA ILE A 62 4.09 1.01 1.08
C ILE A 62 2.61 0.82 0.77
N GLY A 63 2.27 0.85 -0.52
CA GLY A 63 0.88 0.77 -0.97
C GLY A 63 0.73 0.97 -2.47
N GLY A 64 -0.50 1.25 -2.89
CA GLY A 64 -0.90 1.53 -4.26
C GLY A 64 -0.71 2.99 -4.67
N SER A 65 -1.59 3.46 -5.57
CA SER A 65 -1.59 4.84 -6.10
C SER A 65 -1.81 5.90 -5.03
N ILE A 66 -2.66 5.65 -4.05
CA ILE A 66 -2.92 6.56 -2.93
C ILE A 66 -1.63 6.79 -2.13
N THR A 67 -0.87 5.72 -1.89
CA THR A 67 0.42 5.79 -1.21
C THR A 67 1.48 6.47 -2.07
N ALA A 68 1.46 6.25 -3.39
CA ALA A 68 2.34 6.99 -4.32
C ALA A 68 2.07 8.51 -4.31
N GLY A 69 0.91 8.95 -3.85
CA GLY A 69 0.50 10.36 -3.79
C GLY A 69 -0.38 10.79 -4.95
N ALA A 70 -1.07 9.85 -5.62
CA ALA A 70 -1.97 10.18 -6.72
C ALA A 70 -3.02 11.20 -6.28
N LYS A 71 -3.27 12.22 -7.14
CA LYS A 71 -4.21 13.33 -6.95
C LYS A 71 -3.90 14.29 -5.80
N ALA A 72 -2.82 14.13 -5.05
CA ALA A 72 -2.28 15.24 -4.28
C ALA A 72 -1.81 16.35 -5.25
N SER A 73 -2.19 17.59 -4.98
CA SER A 73 -1.83 18.72 -5.88
C SER A 73 -0.32 19.00 -5.91
N LYS A 74 0.39 18.56 -4.87
CA LYS A 74 1.85 18.62 -4.73
C LYS A 74 2.33 17.39 -3.95
N PRO A 75 3.55 16.89 -4.19
CA PRO A 75 4.11 15.74 -3.47
C PRO A 75 4.04 15.89 -1.94
N GLU A 76 4.29 17.11 -1.42
CA GLU A 76 4.32 17.43 0.01
C GLU A 76 2.94 17.28 0.69
N LEU A 77 1.85 17.30 -0.09
CA LEU A 77 0.47 17.15 0.38
C LEU A 77 -0.02 15.70 0.32
N SER A 78 0.78 14.78 -0.20
CA SER A 78 0.45 13.35 -0.11
C SER A 78 0.50 12.86 1.34
N TRP A 79 -0.34 11.90 1.68
CA TRP A 79 -0.50 11.43 3.06
C TRP A 79 0.80 10.93 3.69
N GLY A 80 1.64 10.23 2.92
CA GLY A 80 2.93 9.72 3.40
C GLY A 80 3.90 10.86 3.75
N ASN A 81 3.98 11.91 2.90
CA ASN A 81 4.78 13.09 3.19
C ASN A 81 4.25 13.88 4.39
N LEU A 82 2.92 14.04 4.50
CA LEU A 82 2.31 14.70 5.67
C LEU A 82 2.56 13.92 6.96
N ALA A 83 2.49 12.58 6.91
CA ALA A 83 2.83 11.75 8.06
C ALA A 83 4.32 11.89 8.44
N ALA A 84 5.24 11.85 7.47
CA ALA A 84 6.67 12.06 7.72
C ALA A 84 6.96 13.46 8.27
N LYS A 85 6.26 14.48 7.78
CA LYS A 85 6.34 15.85 8.31
C LYS A 85 5.94 15.90 9.79
N TRP A 86 4.88 15.18 10.19
CA TRP A 86 4.50 15.10 11.60
C TRP A 86 5.64 14.57 12.48
N TRP A 87 6.38 13.54 12.03
CA TRP A 87 7.55 13.03 12.74
C TRP A 87 8.65 14.09 12.86
N THR A 88 8.94 14.82 11.77
CA THR A 88 9.94 15.90 11.77
C THR A 88 9.56 17.03 12.72
N ASP A 89 8.30 17.48 12.66
CA ASP A 89 7.81 18.58 13.50
C ASP A 89 7.74 18.19 14.98
N THR A 90 7.36 16.94 15.27
CA THR A 90 7.22 16.43 16.65
C THR A 90 8.59 16.16 17.31
N PHE A 91 9.58 15.73 16.52
CA PHE A 91 10.90 15.34 17.01
C PHE A 91 12.03 16.16 16.35
N PRO A 92 12.15 17.46 16.63
CA PRO A 92 13.08 18.34 15.93
C PRO A 92 14.57 18.03 16.18
N LYS A 93 14.89 17.14 17.13
CA LYS A 93 16.25 16.66 17.39
C LYS A 93 16.57 15.37 16.62
N ALA A 94 15.57 14.68 16.09
CA ALA A 94 15.75 13.47 15.31
C ALA A 94 15.93 13.83 13.82
N LYS A 95 16.83 13.11 13.12
CA LYS A 95 16.86 13.15 11.67
C LYS A 95 15.83 12.17 11.14
N VAL A 96 14.76 12.69 10.53
CA VAL A 96 13.72 11.88 9.91
C VAL A 96 14.02 11.70 8.43
N THR A 97 14.10 10.44 7.99
CA THR A 97 14.22 10.07 6.57
C THR A 97 12.90 9.46 6.13
N PHE A 98 12.34 9.93 5.01
CA PHE A 98 11.11 9.39 4.45
C PHE A 98 11.39 8.49 3.24
N VAL A 99 10.74 7.34 3.18
CA VAL A 99 10.81 6.39 2.07
C VAL A 99 9.39 6.08 1.60
N ASN A 100 9.07 6.50 0.37
CA ASN A 100 7.79 6.19 -0.26
C ASN A 100 7.98 5.02 -1.25
N ALA A 101 7.42 3.87 -0.91
CA ALA A 101 7.37 2.67 -1.74
C ALA A 101 5.97 2.44 -2.34
N GLY A 102 5.16 3.50 -2.52
CA GLY A 102 3.88 3.45 -3.25
C GLY A 102 4.10 3.30 -4.75
N ILE A 103 3.34 2.41 -5.40
CA ILE A 103 3.32 2.24 -6.86
C ILE A 103 1.87 2.11 -7.31
N GLY A 104 1.47 2.93 -8.30
CA GLY A 104 0.09 2.98 -8.79
C GLY A 104 -0.41 1.64 -9.32
N ALA A 105 -1.71 1.38 -9.12
CA ALA A 105 -2.41 0.18 -9.58
C ALA A 105 -1.75 -1.15 -9.13
N THR A 106 -1.18 -1.18 -7.91
CA THR A 106 -0.58 -2.39 -7.32
C THR A 106 -1.31 -2.80 -6.04
N CYS A 107 -1.32 -4.09 -5.77
CA CYS A 107 -1.93 -4.74 -4.62
C CYS A 107 -0.86 -5.28 -3.65
N SER A 108 -1.30 -5.85 -2.53
CA SER A 108 -0.40 -6.44 -1.53
C SER A 108 0.37 -7.67 -2.07
N ASP A 109 -0.15 -8.32 -3.10
CA ASP A 109 0.51 -9.42 -3.81
C ASP A 109 1.86 -8.99 -4.41
N LEU A 110 1.88 -7.90 -5.18
CA LEU A 110 3.13 -7.33 -5.65
C LEU A 110 3.91 -6.67 -4.50
N GLY A 111 3.19 -6.06 -3.54
CA GLY A 111 3.76 -5.45 -2.36
C GLY A 111 4.70 -6.37 -1.60
N THR A 112 4.25 -7.60 -1.30
CA THR A 112 5.05 -8.59 -0.56
C THR A 112 6.30 -9.04 -1.33
N HIS A 113 6.25 -9.13 -2.66
CA HIS A 113 7.41 -9.51 -3.48
C HIS A 113 8.49 -8.41 -3.52
N ARG A 114 8.06 -7.13 -3.64
CA ARG A 114 8.96 -5.99 -3.82
C ARG A 114 9.39 -5.28 -2.53
N VAL A 115 8.78 -5.60 -1.39
CA VAL A 115 9.01 -4.87 -0.12
C VAL A 115 10.50 -4.83 0.29
N GLN A 116 11.26 -5.90 0.02
CA GLN A 116 12.68 -5.94 0.35
C GLN A 116 13.45 -4.82 -0.36
N ALA A 117 13.45 -4.83 -1.68
CA ALA A 117 14.23 -3.90 -2.48
C ALA A 117 13.73 -2.44 -2.38
N HIS A 118 12.40 -2.25 -2.30
CA HIS A 118 11.82 -0.90 -2.35
C HIS A 118 11.73 -0.23 -0.97
N LEU A 119 11.76 -1.00 0.12
CA LEU A 119 11.56 -0.44 1.46
C LEU A 119 12.53 -1.00 2.50
N LEU A 120 12.64 -2.33 2.68
CA LEU A 120 13.35 -2.92 3.82
C LEU A 120 14.87 -2.71 3.75
N ASP A 121 15.45 -2.63 2.55
CA ASP A 121 16.87 -2.28 2.35
C ASP A 121 17.22 -0.85 2.82
N LYS A 122 16.22 -0.03 3.14
CA LYS A 122 16.38 1.29 3.77
C LYS A 122 16.25 1.24 5.31
N HIS A 123 16.08 0.05 5.88
CA HIS A 123 15.98 -0.20 7.33
C HIS A 123 14.92 0.70 8.01
N PRO A 124 13.65 0.70 7.57
CA PRO A 124 12.62 1.54 8.16
C PRO A 124 12.41 1.19 9.65
N ASP A 125 12.24 2.22 10.48
CA ASP A 125 11.86 2.05 11.90
C ASP A 125 10.34 1.92 12.05
N ILE A 126 9.59 2.52 11.14
CA ILE A 126 8.14 2.41 11.08
C ILE A 126 7.70 2.24 9.62
N VAL A 127 6.76 1.33 9.40
CA VAL A 127 6.15 1.07 8.09
C VAL A 127 4.65 1.27 8.19
N MET A 128 4.10 2.14 7.35
CA MET A 128 2.66 2.33 7.20
C MET A 128 2.22 1.68 5.88
N VAL A 129 1.22 0.81 5.95
CA VAL A 129 0.76 -0.03 4.82
C VAL A 129 -0.65 0.37 4.42
N GLU A 130 -0.87 0.59 3.10
CA GLU A 130 -2.17 0.92 2.54
C GLU A 130 -2.38 0.14 1.24
N TYR A 131 -3.26 -0.87 1.27
CA TYR A 131 -3.67 -1.69 0.12
C TYR A 131 -5.17 -2.02 0.15
N ALA A 132 -5.91 -1.56 1.16
CA ALA A 132 -7.27 -2.03 1.41
C ALA A 132 -8.26 -1.75 0.26
N VAL A 133 -8.07 -0.67 -0.50
CA VAL A 133 -8.93 -0.36 -1.65
C VAL A 133 -8.46 -1.05 -2.93
N ASN A 134 -7.20 -1.48 -3.00
CA ASN A 134 -6.63 -2.10 -4.20
C ASN A 134 -6.78 -3.62 -4.21
N ASP A 135 -6.67 -4.26 -3.05
CA ASP A 135 -6.74 -5.71 -2.93
C ASP A 135 -8.13 -6.24 -3.25
N ALA A 136 -8.19 -7.33 -4.00
CA ALA A 136 -9.45 -8.01 -4.28
C ALA A 136 -10.00 -8.69 -3.01
N ILE A 137 -11.33 -8.73 -2.90
CA ILE A 137 -12.01 -9.43 -1.79
C ILE A 137 -11.95 -10.94 -2.05
N ASN A 138 -10.80 -11.54 -1.74
CA ASN A 138 -10.54 -12.97 -1.86
C ASN A 138 -9.52 -13.43 -0.79
N PRO A 139 -9.34 -14.74 -0.56
CA PRO A 139 -8.38 -15.25 0.45
C PRO A 139 -6.93 -14.84 0.20
N MET A 140 -6.51 -14.60 -1.04
CA MET A 140 -5.14 -14.23 -1.37
C MET A 140 -4.75 -12.86 -0.78
N ALA A 141 -5.69 -11.93 -0.65
CA ALA A 141 -5.44 -10.63 -0.03
C ALA A 141 -4.94 -10.74 1.42
N ALA A 142 -5.49 -11.68 2.20
CA ALA A 142 -5.02 -11.96 3.55
C ALA A 142 -3.64 -12.63 3.54
N GLU A 143 -3.41 -13.63 2.65
CA GLU A 143 -2.12 -14.33 2.54
C GLU A 143 -0.97 -13.38 2.14
N THR A 144 -1.21 -12.49 1.18
CA THR A 144 -0.19 -11.57 0.67
C THR A 144 0.09 -10.44 1.65
N LEU A 145 -0.94 -9.90 2.31
CA LEU A 145 -0.73 -8.94 3.39
C LEU A 145 0.01 -9.56 4.56
N GLU A 146 -0.33 -10.80 4.94
CA GLU A 146 0.39 -11.51 6.00
C GLU A 146 1.87 -11.69 5.66
N GLY A 147 2.18 -12.12 4.42
CA GLY A 147 3.54 -12.25 3.94
C GLY A 147 4.33 -10.95 4.09
N LEU A 148 3.75 -9.81 3.67
CA LEU A 148 4.33 -8.50 3.82
C LEU A 148 4.55 -8.13 5.30
N VAL A 149 3.53 -8.30 6.14
CA VAL A 149 3.59 -8.00 7.58
C VAL A 149 4.70 -8.80 8.26
N ARG A 150 4.76 -10.12 8.02
CA ARG A 150 5.78 -10.98 8.63
C ARG A 150 7.19 -10.60 8.19
N ARG A 151 7.40 -10.28 6.92
CA ARG A 151 8.70 -9.80 6.42
C ARG A 151 9.17 -8.54 7.12
N VAL A 152 8.28 -7.58 7.32
CA VAL A 152 8.59 -6.35 8.06
C VAL A 152 8.88 -6.66 9.52
N LEU A 153 8.01 -7.42 10.21
CA LEU A 153 8.17 -7.72 11.64
C LEU A 153 9.41 -8.55 11.97
N LYS A 154 9.94 -9.33 11.01
CA LYS A 154 11.17 -10.13 11.14
C LYS A 154 12.46 -9.33 10.94
N GLN A 155 12.38 -8.04 10.56
CA GLN A 155 13.59 -7.23 10.40
C GLN A 155 14.35 -7.08 11.72
N PRO A 156 15.69 -7.14 11.71
CA PRO A 156 16.51 -7.09 12.93
C PRO A 156 16.30 -5.82 13.78
N ASN A 157 15.97 -4.69 13.14
CA ASN A 157 15.68 -3.42 13.82
C ASN A 157 14.26 -3.35 14.40
N GLN A 158 13.45 -4.43 14.27
CA GLN A 158 12.14 -4.59 14.88
C GLN A 158 11.15 -3.44 14.60
N PRO A 159 10.94 -3.05 13.33
CA PRO A 159 10.11 -1.90 13.00
C PRO A 159 8.67 -2.03 13.49
N ALA A 160 8.03 -0.89 13.73
CA ALA A 160 6.59 -0.82 13.94
C ALA A 160 5.85 -0.91 12.59
N ILE A 161 4.65 -1.50 12.59
CA ILE A 161 3.73 -1.49 11.43
C ILE A 161 2.43 -0.86 11.85
N LEU A 162 1.88 0.00 10.98
CA LEU A 162 0.53 0.55 11.09
C LEU A 162 -0.22 0.27 9.78
N LEU A 163 -1.51 -0.07 9.86
CA LEU A 163 -2.36 -0.29 8.69
C LEU A 163 -3.35 0.86 8.49
N LEU A 164 -3.47 1.34 7.25
CA LEU A 164 -4.46 2.32 6.82
C LEU A 164 -5.45 1.66 5.87
N PHE A 165 -6.75 1.88 6.08
CA PHE A 165 -7.82 1.34 5.25
C PHE A 165 -8.56 2.45 4.53
N THR A 166 -8.24 2.67 3.27
CA THR A 166 -8.95 3.59 2.36
C THR A 166 -10.15 2.90 1.71
N MET A 167 -10.93 3.61 0.90
CA MET A 167 -12.16 3.10 0.27
C MET A 167 -12.37 3.68 -1.12
N ASP A 168 -13.26 3.05 -1.91
CA ASP A 168 -13.79 3.60 -3.14
C ASP A 168 -15.04 4.48 -2.91
N ASN A 169 -15.59 5.07 -3.98
CA ASN A 169 -16.79 5.92 -3.96
C ASN A 169 -18.10 5.20 -3.61
N LYS A 170 -18.04 3.92 -3.28
CA LYS A 170 -19.13 3.08 -2.80
C LYS A 170 -18.93 2.58 -1.38
N GLY A 171 -17.85 3.03 -0.72
CA GLY A 171 -17.46 2.56 0.61
C GLY A 171 -16.86 1.15 0.63
N ASN A 172 -16.44 0.59 -0.52
CA ASN A 172 -15.87 -0.75 -0.58
C ASN A 172 -14.37 -0.73 -0.30
N ASN A 173 -13.92 -1.79 0.35
CA ASN A 173 -12.50 -2.16 0.52
C ASN A 173 -12.36 -3.56 1.11
N THR A 174 -11.12 -4.05 1.27
CA THR A 174 -10.79 -5.33 1.90
C THR A 174 -10.44 -5.20 3.39
N GLN A 175 -10.86 -4.14 4.06
CA GLN A 175 -10.53 -3.87 5.47
C GLN A 175 -10.78 -5.06 6.39
N GLN A 176 -11.86 -5.85 6.18
CA GLN A 176 -12.15 -6.97 7.07
C GLN A 176 -11.02 -8.00 7.08
N ALA A 177 -10.58 -8.45 5.91
CA ALA A 177 -9.47 -9.41 5.78
C ALA A 177 -8.14 -8.85 6.32
N HIS A 178 -7.86 -7.58 6.00
CA HIS A 178 -6.66 -6.88 6.47
C HIS A 178 -6.67 -6.67 7.98
N ALA A 179 -7.81 -6.30 8.57
CA ALA A 179 -7.94 -6.11 10.01
C ALA A 179 -7.82 -7.42 10.79
N ASP A 180 -8.24 -8.54 10.21
CA ASP A 180 -8.08 -9.86 10.82
C ASP A 180 -6.59 -10.26 10.90
N ILE A 181 -5.79 -9.93 9.88
CA ILE A 181 -4.32 -10.04 9.94
C ILE A 181 -3.76 -9.04 10.97
N GLY A 182 -4.19 -7.78 10.92
CA GLY A 182 -3.73 -6.74 11.85
C GLY A 182 -3.97 -7.12 13.31
N ARG A 183 -5.14 -7.64 13.67
CA ARG A 183 -5.45 -8.13 15.03
C ARG A 183 -4.60 -9.31 15.44
N HIS A 184 -4.37 -10.26 14.52
CA HIS A 184 -3.53 -11.43 14.80
C HIS A 184 -2.10 -11.05 15.19
N TYR A 185 -1.55 -10.02 14.55
CA TYR A 185 -0.20 -9.50 14.82
C TYR A 185 -0.19 -8.34 15.82
N GLY A 186 -1.35 -7.94 16.34
CA GLY A 186 -1.48 -6.83 17.28
C GLY A 186 -1.03 -5.49 16.68
N LEU A 187 -1.40 -5.20 15.43
CA LEU A 187 -0.97 -3.98 14.74
C LEU A 187 -1.94 -2.82 15.01
N PRO A 188 -1.46 -1.58 15.24
CA PRO A 188 -2.30 -0.40 15.23
C PRO A 188 -2.91 -0.17 13.84
N MET A 189 -4.21 0.15 13.80
CA MET A 189 -4.97 0.26 12.55
C MET A 189 -5.89 1.46 12.56
N ALA A 190 -5.93 2.17 11.43
CA ALA A 190 -6.85 3.29 11.19
C ALA A 190 -7.65 3.07 9.90
N SER A 191 -8.90 3.53 9.89
CA SER A 191 -9.82 3.42 8.76
C SER A 191 -10.30 4.79 8.30
N PHE A 192 -9.97 5.14 7.08
CA PHE A 192 -10.53 6.27 6.36
C PHE A 192 -12.02 6.02 6.07
N ARG A 193 -12.37 4.77 5.71
CA ARG A 193 -13.75 4.36 5.46
C ARG A 193 -14.64 4.56 6.70
N ASP A 194 -14.27 3.96 7.82
CA ASP A 194 -15.12 3.98 9.02
C ASP A 194 -15.21 5.40 9.61
N ALA A 195 -14.21 6.23 9.36
CA ALA A 195 -14.20 7.63 9.77
C ALA A 195 -15.13 8.50 8.92
N LEU A 196 -15.06 8.37 7.59
CA LEU A 196 -15.64 9.35 6.65
C LEU A 196 -16.86 8.84 5.89
N TRP A 197 -16.99 7.53 5.67
CA TRP A 197 -18.15 6.99 4.96
C TRP A 197 -19.50 7.34 5.63
N PRO A 198 -19.65 7.29 6.97
CA PRO A 198 -20.88 7.74 7.63
C PRO A 198 -21.19 9.24 7.43
N GLU A 199 -20.16 10.07 7.22
CA GLU A 199 -20.34 11.48 6.90
C GLU A 199 -20.83 11.70 5.46
N VAL A 200 -20.30 10.88 4.53
CA VAL A 200 -20.72 10.88 3.11
C VAL A 200 -22.16 10.38 2.98
N GLU A 201 -22.53 9.26 3.61
CA GLU A 201 -23.90 8.73 3.61
C GLU A 201 -24.90 9.72 4.21
N ALA A 202 -24.51 10.40 5.27
CA ALA A 202 -25.32 11.43 5.92
C ALA A 202 -25.29 12.79 5.17
N LYS A 203 -24.56 12.89 4.05
CA LYS A 203 -24.40 14.11 3.25
C LYS A 203 -23.81 15.30 4.02
N ARG A 204 -23.05 15.05 5.09
CA ARG A 204 -22.30 16.08 5.82
C ARG A 204 -20.97 16.38 5.15
N ILE A 205 -20.43 15.41 4.44
CA ILE A 205 -19.25 15.56 3.55
C ILE A 205 -19.71 15.12 2.15
N VAL A 206 -19.41 15.91 1.13
CA VAL A 206 -19.59 15.52 -0.27
C VAL A 206 -18.34 14.78 -0.72
N TRP A 207 -18.50 13.71 -1.52
CA TRP A 207 -17.36 12.89 -1.98
C TRP A 207 -16.21 13.72 -2.57
N GLY A 208 -16.52 14.68 -3.44
CA GLY A 208 -15.54 15.60 -4.04
C GLY A 208 -14.81 16.53 -3.07
N ASP A 209 -15.27 16.64 -1.80
CA ASP A 209 -14.56 17.43 -0.79
C ASP A 209 -13.32 16.69 -0.26
N ILE A 210 -13.28 15.37 -0.38
CA ILE A 210 -12.21 14.51 0.17
C ILE A 210 -11.53 13.65 -0.90
N GLU A 211 -12.14 13.47 -2.08
CA GLU A 211 -11.65 12.63 -3.16
C GLU A 211 -11.67 13.40 -4.49
N ALA A 212 -10.72 13.11 -5.37
CA ALA A 212 -10.57 13.75 -6.68
C ALA A 212 -11.23 12.94 -7.82
N ASP A 213 -11.43 11.65 -7.62
CA ASP A 213 -12.09 10.73 -8.54
C ASP A 213 -12.79 9.60 -7.75
N GLU A 214 -12.96 8.43 -8.33
CA GLU A 214 -13.69 7.32 -7.70
C GLU A 214 -12.94 6.67 -6.52
N VAL A 215 -11.62 6.91 -6.38
CA VAL A 215 -10.80 6.18 -5.41
C VAL A 215 -9.62 6.97 -4.84
N HIS A 216 -9.22 8.08 -5.48
CA HIS A 216 -8.02 8.79 -5.08
C HIS A 216 -8.35 10.04 -4.25
N PRO A 217 -7.80 10.14 -3.04
CA PRO A 217 -7.94 11.32 -2.20
C PRO A 217 -7.41 12.59 -2.88
N ASN A 218 -8.14 13.69 -2.73
CA ASN A 218 -7.60 15.02 -2.98
C ASN A 218 -6.74 15.48 -1.78
N ASP A 219 -6.24 16.71 -1.78
CA ASP A 219 -5.38 17.21 -0.69
C ASP A 219 -6.02 17.06 0.69
N ARG A 220 -7.34 17.29 0.81
CA ARG A 220 -8.06 17.13 2.08
C ARG A 220 -8.19 15.67 2.48
N GLY A 221 -8.46 14.77 1.55
CA GLY A 221 -8.49 13.33 1.80
C GLY A 221 -7.12 12.79 2.21
N HIS A 222 -6.05 13.21 1.52
CA HIS A 222 -4.68 12.90 1.94
C HIS A 222 -4.36 13.42 3.35
N ALA A 223 -4.82 14.63 3.70
CA ALA A 223 -4.64 15.16 5.05
C ALA A 223 -5.37 14.31 6.11
N TYR A 224 -6.58 13.80 5.82
CA TYR A 224 -7.26 12.85 6.71
C TYR A 224 -6.50 11.53 6.86
N CYS A 225 -6.02 10.92 5.77
CA CYS A 225 -5.19 9.72 5.84
C CYS A 225 -3.97 9.92 6.75
N ALA A 226 -3.23 11.01 6.54
CA ALA A 226 -2.07 11.35 7.38
C ALA A 226 -2.45 11.55 8.83
N ARG A 227 -3.53 12.31 9.09
CA ARG A 227 -4.01 12.60 10.44
C ARG A 227 -4.41 11.35 11.20
N PHE A 228 -5.11 10.41 10.56
CA PHE A 228 -5.50 9.15 11.21
C PHE A 228 -4.29 8.32 11.61
N MET A 229 -3.28 8.24 10.75
CA MET A 229 -2.04 7.52 11.05
C MET A 229 -1.21 8.21 12.13
N THR A 230 -1.09 9.52 12.08
CA THR A 230 -0.34 10.28 13.09
C THR A 230 -1.06 10.39 14.43
N ASP A 231 -2.41 10.30 14.46
CA ASP A 231 -3.18 10.23 15.70
C ASP A 231 -2.90 8.94 16.49
N LEU A 232 -2.71 7.80 15.81
CA LEU A 232 -2.24 6.57 16.45
C LEU A 232 -0.89 6.80 17.15
N CYS A 233 0.05 7.42 16.43
CA CYS A 233 1.37 7.75 16.99
C CYS A 233 1.27 8.74 18.16
N ALA A 234 0.45 9.77 18.03
CA ALA A 234 0.26 10.80 19.06
C ALA A 234 -0.36 10.25 20.35
N LYS A 235 -1.33 9.31 20.23
CA LYS A 235 -1.92 8.62 21.39
C LYS A 235 -0.87 7.82 22.15
N VAL A 236 -0.03 7.06 21.43
CA VAL A 236 1.07 6.29 22.07
C VAL A 236 2.13 7.23 22.66
N LEU A 237 2.47 8.32 21.97
CA LEU A 237 3.44 9.30 22.46
C LEU A 237 2.99 9.97 23.76
N LYS A 238 1.69 10.28 23.88
CA LYS A 238 1.11 10.90 25.09
C LYS A 238 1.31 10.04 26.35
N GLU A 239 1.28 8.72 26.17
CA GLU A 239 1.41 7.74 27.26
C GLU A 239 2.80 7.07 27.28
N LEU A 240 3.75 7.60 26.48
CA LEU A 240 5.07 6.99 26.30
C LEU A 240 5.86 7.01 27.62
N PRO A 241 6.22 5.84 28.18
CA PRO A 241 6.95 5.75 29.44
C PRO A 241 8.39 6.26 29.33
N ALA A 242 9.11 6.26 30.43
CA ALA A 242 10.55 6.46 30.43
C ALA A 242 11.24 5.30 29.71
N ASP A 243 12.41 5.54 29.12
CA ASP A 243 13.11 4.55 28.28
C ASP A 243 13.40 3.22 28.99
N LYS A 244 13.69 3.28 30.30
CA LYS A 244 13.92 2.09 31.12
C LYS A 244 12.67 1.23 31.37
N ASP A 245 11.49 1.81 31.15
CA ASP A 245 10.19 1.20 31.41
C ASP A 245 9.47 0.81 30.10
N LEU A 246 10.16 0.86 28.95
CA LEU A 246 9.61 0.44 27.67
C LEU A 246 9.24 -1.04 27.72
N PRO A 247 8.06 -1.43 27.20
CA PRO A 247 7.64 -2.82 27.20
C PRO A 247 8.52 -3.69 26.30
N ALA A 248 8.65 -4.95 26.64
CA ALA A 248 9.29 -5.93 25.76
C ALA A 248 8.50 -6.06 24.45
N ILE A 249 9.21 -6.15 23.33
CA ILE A 249 8.59 -6.44 22.05
C ILE A 249 8.16 -7.92 22.05
N PRO A 250 6.88 -8.22 21.76
CA PRO A 250 6.39 -9.59 21.79
C PRO A 250 7.04 -10.44 20.69
N ALA A 251 7.14 -11.73 20.94
CA ALA A 251 7.51 -12.70 19.92
C ALA A 251 6.51 -12.68 18.76
N LEU A 252 7.00 -12.95 17.55
CA LEU A 252 6.14 -13.05 16.38
C LEU A 252 5.26 -14.31 16.51
N PRO A 253 3.91 -14.19 16.39
CA PRO A 253 3.03 -15.35 16.45
C PRO A 253 3.21 -16.28 15.25
N GLU A 254 2.69 -17.50 15.34
CA GLU A 254 2.59 -18.40 14.20
C GLU A 254 1.75 -17.76 13.09
N PRO A 255 1.99 -18.12 11.81
CA PRO A 255 1.19 -17.61 10.70
C PRO A 255 -0.31 -17.91 10.88
N LYS A 256 -1.15 -16.97 10.48
CA LYS A 256 -2.61 -17.12 10.45
C LYS A 256 -3.10 -17.81 9.19
N THR A 257 -2.43 -17.58 8.05
CA THR A 257 -2.74 -18.18 6.75
C THR A 257 -1.74 -19.31 6.41
N ALA A 258 -1.78 -19.82 5.18
CA ALA A 258 -0.79 -20.78 4.67
C ALA A 258 0.65 -20.22 4.58
N ASN A 259 0.81 -18.90 4.84
CA ASN A 259 2.09 -18.20 4.86
C ASN A 259 2.94 -18.39 3.59
N LEU A 260 2.28 -18.50 2.45
CA LEU A 260 2.93 -18.77 1.16
C LEU A 260 3.89 -17.64 0.74
N PHE A 261 3.55 -16.38 1.07
CA PHE A 261 4.23 -15.20 0.54
C PHE A 261 5.25 -14.56 1.48
N GLU A 262 5.55 -15.14 2.63
CA GLU A 262 6.52 -14.57 3.58
C GLU A 262 7.94 -14.46 2.97
N ASN A 263 8.35 -15.47 2.18
CA ASN A 263 9.66 -15.49 1.52
C ASN A 263 9.54 -15.18 0.03
N ALA A 264 8.71 -14.20 -0.32
CA ALA A 264 8.52 -13.77 -1.69
C ALA A 264 9.73 -12.99 -2.23
N SER A 265 10.07 -13.20 -3.48
CA SER A 265 11.20 -12.59 -4.19
C SER A 265 10.76 -11.93 -5.48
N PHE A 266 11.46 -10.88 -5.88
CA PHE A 266 11.20 -10.06 -7.06
C PHE A 266 12.44 -10.07 -7.95
N TYR A 267 12.34 -10.66 -9.14
CA TYR A 267 13.46 -10.81 -10.07
C TYR A 267 13.17 -10.06 -11.37
N THR A 268 14.11 -9.22 -11.78
CA THR A 268 14.11 -8.46 -13.04
C THR A 268 15.21 -8.96 -13.95
N ALA A 269 15.30 -8.46 -15.17
CA ALA A 269 16.39 -8.81 -16.07
C ALA A 269 17.79 -8.37 -15.57
N ASP A 270 17.82 -7.48 -14.58
CA ASP A 270 19.08 -7.11 -13.91
C ASP A 270 19.55 -8.17 -12.87
N THR A 271 18.63 -9.03 -12.40
CA THR A 271 18.88 -9.97 -11.28
C THR A 271 18.62 -11.43 -11.61
N MET A 272 17.96 -11.71 -12.74
CA MET A 272 17.68 -13.09 -13.21
C MET A 272 17.88 -13.17 -14.73
N ALA A 273 18.66 -14.16 -15.17
CA ALA A 273 18.78 -14.50 -16.57
C ALA A 273 17.84 -15.67 -16.93
N PRO A 274 17.17 -15.65 -18.08
CA PRO A 274 16.43 -16.80 -18.55
C PRO A 274 17.39 -17.97 -18.89
N THR A 275 16.93 -19.20 -18.67
CA THR A 275 17.65 -20.43 -19.10
C THR A 275 17.50 -20.67 -20.60
N LYS A 276 16.44 -20.14 -21.19
CA LYS A 276 16.19 -20.12 -22.63
C LYS A 276 15.59 -18.79 -23.03
N ASN A 277 16.11 -18.18 -24.11
CA ASN A 277 15.58 -16.97 -24.70
C ASN A 277 15.51 -17.11 -26.23
N GLU A 278 14.30 -17.15 -26.75
CA GLU A 278 14.03 -17.19 -28.18
C GLU A 278 13.17 -15.97 -28.55
N GLY A 279 13.83 -14.94 -29.07
CA GLY A 279 13.17 -13.76 -29.65
C GLY A 279 12.70 -12.70 -28.66
N TRP A 280 13.26 -12.62 -27.45
CA TRP A 280 12.99 -11.54 -26.50
C TRP A 280 14.21 -10.65 -26.28
N ASP A 281 13.96 -9.34 -26.21
CA ASP A 281 14.97 -8.33 -25.90
C ASP A 281 14.86 -7.90 -24.42
N VAL A 282 16.02 -7.66 -23.80
CA VAL A 282 16.07 -6.97 -22.50
C VAL A 282 15.84 -5.49 -22.74
N PHE A 283 14.94 -4.88 -21.99
CA PHE A 283 14.64 -3.46 -22.13
C PHE A 283 14.32 -2.79 -20.77
N ALA A 284 14.53 -1.48 -20.71
CA ALA A 284 14.08 -0.64 -19.61
C ALA A 284 12.75 -0.01 -20.03
N ASP A 285 11.65 -0.43 -19.40
CA ASP A 285 10.33 0.16 -19.65
C ASP A 285 10.32 1.62 -19.18
N PRO A 286 10.11 2.61 -20.06
CA PRO A 286 10.14 4.01 -19.67
C PRO A 286 9.08 4.40 -18.62
N ASN A 287 8.00 3.62 -18.52
CA ASN A 287 6.93 3.86 -17.54
C ASN A 287 7.27 3.25 -16.17
N PHE A 288 8.11 2.21 -16.12
CA PHE A 288 8.40 1.43 -14.91
C PHE A 288 9.88 1.25 -14.59
N ALA A 289 10.81 1.67 -15.46
CA ALA A 289 12.24 1.46 -15.24
C ALA A 289 12.73 2.04 -13.90
N GLY A 290 12.15 3.15 -13.45
CA GLY A 290 12.44 3.74 -12.15
C GLY A 290 11.88 2.95 -10.95
N SER A 291 10.87 2.08 -11.19
CA SER A 291 10.20 1.30 -10.15
C SER A 291 10.60 -0.17 -10.15
N TYR A 292 10.83 -0.76 -11.33
CA TYR A 292 11.03 -2.20 -11.45
C TYR A 292 12.37 -2.61 -12.09
N GLY A 293 13.17 -1.66 -12.64
CA GLY A 293 14.39 -1.98 -13.37
C GLY A 293 14.11 -2.47 -14.80
N LYS A 294 14.98 -3.38 -15.32
CA LYS A 294 14.84 -3.92 -16.66
C LYS A 294 13.99 -5.19 -16.68
N GLY A 295 13.21 -5.33 -17.74
CA GLY A 295 12.41 -6.52 -18.06
C GLY A 295 12.76 -7.12 -19.41
N TRP A 296 11.84 -7.89 -19.95
CA TRP A 296 11.94 -8.54 -21.27
C TRP A 296 10.75 -8.16 -22.12
N LYS A 297 10.96 -7.92 -23.40
CA LYS A 297 9.90 -7.65 -24.37
C LYS A 297 10.10 -8.37 -25.69
N THR A 298 9.01 -8.62 -26.39
CA THR A 298 8.97 -9.06 -27.77
C THR A 298 7.66 -8.66 -28.44
N ALA A 299 7.60 -8.65 -29.75
CA ALA A 299 6.37 -8.50 -30.53
C ALA A 299 6.13 -9.68 -31.47
N THR A 300 6.96 -10.72 -31.40
CA THR A 300 6.94 -11.86 -32.33
C THR A 300 6.19 -13.02 -31.72
N PRO A 301 5.05 -13.45 -32.29
CA PRO A 301 4.36 -14.70 -31.92
C PRO A 301 5.29 -15.90 -31.96
N GLY A 302 5.17 -16.80 -30.99
CA GLY A 302 6.01 -17.98 -30.84
C GLY A 302 7.30 -17.74 -30.05
N SER A 303 7.70 -16.48 -29.81
CA SER A 303 8.85 -16.16 -28.94
C SER A 303 8.66 -16.76 -27.56
N THR A 304 9.72 -17.34 -26.99
CA THR A 304 9.67 -18.08 -25.73
C THR A 304 10.80 -17.65 -24.78
N LEU A 305 10.44 -17.46 -23.50
CA LEU A 305 11.38 -17.39 -22.37
C LEU A 305 11.17 -18.57 -21.45
N GLU A 306 12.28 -19.13 -20.91
CA GLU A 306 12.22 -20.08 -19.81
C GLU A 306 13.11 -19.61 -18.66
N PHE A 307 12.63 -19.80 -17.43
CA PHE A 307 13.33 -19.48 -16.20
C PHE A 307 13.39 -20.72 -15.31
N ALA A 308 14.56 -21.02 -14.76
CA ALA A 308 14.65 -21.97 -13.65
C ALA A 308 14.21 -21.25 -12.38
N VAL A 309 13.20 -21.76 -11.71
CA VAL A 309 12.62 -21.18 -10.49
C VAL A 309 12.54 -22.23 -9.39
N GLU A 310 12.66 -21.80 -8.14
CA GLU A 310 12.52 -22.64 -6.97
C GLU A 310 11.64 -21.95 -5.94
N GLY A 311 10.50 -22.54 -5.63
CA GLY A 311 9.54 -21.98 -4.69
C GLY A 311 8.22 -22.72 -4.72
N ARG A 312 7.30 -22.30 -3.85
CA ARG A 312 5.94 -22.88 -3.74
C ARG A 312 4.92 -22.18 -4.64
N ALA A 313 5.24 -20.97 -5.10
CA ALA A 313 4.42 -20.28 -6.10
C ALA A 313 5.30 -19.47 -7.04
N ALA A 314 4.87 -19.43 -8.32
CA ALA A 314 5.47 -18.62 -9.37
C ALA A 314 4.41 -17.69 -9.97
N SER A 315 4.78 -16.43 -10.17
CA SER A 315 3.93 -15.38 -10.71
C SER A 315 4.73 -14.49 -11.65
N LEU A 316 4.04 -13.68 -12.42
CA LEU A 316 4.64 -12.72 -13.33
C LEU A 316 4.07 -11.32 -13.08
N LEU A 317 4.91 -10.31 -13.21
CA LEU A 317 4.52 -8.92 -13.42
C LEU A 317 4.67 -8.63 -14.90
N PHE A 318 3.59 -8.28 -15.58
CA PHE A 318 3.63 -7.92 -17.00
C PHE A 318 2.99 -6.55 -17.23
N TYR A 319 3.19 -5.93 -18.38
CA TYR A 319 2.64 -4.60 -18.66
C TYR A 319 1.33 -4.69 -19.44
N ARG A 320 0.31 -3.97 -19.01
CA ARG A 320 -0.96 -3.78 -19.70
C ARG A 320 -1.19 -2.34 -20.09
N ILE A 321 -1.49 -2.10 -21.37
CA ILE A 321 -1.83 -0.76 -21.89
C ILE A 321 -2.70 -0.88 -23.15
N LYS A 322 -3.46 0.15 -23.48
CA LYS A 322 -4.15 0.28 -24.75
C LYS A 322 -3.13 0.48 -25.88
N GLY A 323 -3.23 -0.33 -26.95
CA GLY A 323 -2.31 -0.19 -28.09
C GLY A 323 -1.96 -1.52 -28.75
N ALA A 324 -0.71 -1.66 -29.19
CA ALA A 324 -0.21 -2.82 -29.95
C ALA A 324 0.14 -4.04 -29.09
N MET A 325 -0.60 -4.30 -28.01
CA MET A 325 -0.30 -5.35 -27.03
C MET A 325 -0.85 -6.70 -27.44
N GLY A 326 -0.09 -7.76 -27.16
CA GLY A 326 -0.39 -9.15 -27.47
C GLY A 326 -0.94 -9.94 -26.30
N ILE A 327 -1.15 -11.23 -26.56
CA ILE A 327 -1.49 -12.25 -25.55
C ILE A 327 -0.31 -13.20 -25.43
N ALA A 328 0.08 -13.51 -24.21
CA ALA A 328 1.03 -14.57 -23.90
C ALA A 328 0.38 -15.63 -23.00
N GLN A 329 0.98 -16.81 -22.96
CA GLN A 329 0.69 -17.82 -21.96
C GLN A 329 1.93 -18.08 -21.11
N ALA A 330 1.71 -18.28 -19.81
CA ALA A 330 2.73 -18.72 -18.87
C ALA A 330 2.38 -20.09 -18.31
N GLN A 331 3.38 -20.94 -18.10
CA GLN A 331 3.21 -22.31 -17.63
C GLN A 331 4.38 -22.68 -16.71
N VAL A 332 4.10 -23.38 -15.62
CA VAL A 332 5.12 -24.02 -14.79
C VAL A 332 5.06 -25.51 -15.02
N ASP A 333 6.18 -26.09 -15.47
CA ASP A 333 6.32 -27.51 -15.83
C ASP A 333 5.17 -27.96 -16.75
N ASP A 334 4.47 -29.03 -16.37
CA ASP A 334 3.32 -29.59 -17.13
C ASP A 334 1.96 -29.09 -16.59
N GLN A 335 1.91 -28.08 -15.71
CA GLN A 335 0.64 -27.54 -15.22
C GLN A 335 -0.13 -26.82 -16.34
N PRO A 336 -1.44 -26.64 -16.20
CA PRO A 336 -2.22 -25.91 -17.19
C PRO A 336 -1.69 -24.49 -17.41
N PRO A 337 -1.52 -24.04 -18.66
CA PRO A 337 -1.03 -22.69 -18.93
C PRO A 337 -2.07 -21.63 -18.55
N VAL A 338 -1.58 -20.47 -18.09
CA VAL A 338 -2.36 -19.28 -17.78
C VAL A 338 -2.18 -18.25 -18.88
N LYS A 339 -3.27 -17.79 -19.49
CA LYS A 339 -3.25 -16.73 -20.50
C LYS A 339 -3.20 -15.34 -19.84
N MET A 340 -2.43 -14.44 -20.45
CA MET A 340 -2.25 -13.06 -20.05
C MET A 340 -2.53 -12.17 -21.25
N ASP A 341 -3.59 -11.35 -21.19
CA ASP A 341 -3.90 -10.34 -22.21
C ASP A 341 -3.28 -9.02 -21.76
N ALA A 342 -2.29 -8.55 -22.51
CA ALA A 342 -1.58 -7.30 -22.22
C ALA A 342 -2.31 -6.06 -22.77
N TRP A 343 -3.39 -6.23 -23.54
CA TRP A 343 -4.23 -5.12 -23.96
C TRP A 343 -5.17 -4.66 -22.84
N PHE A 344 -5.39 -3.35 -22.73
CA PHE A 344 -6.20 -2.75 -21.69
C PHE A 344 -7.02 -1.58 -22.25
N SER A 345 -8.34 -1.58 -22.02
CA SER A 345 -9.29 -0.67 -22.66
C SER A 345 -9.23 0.78 -22.18
N ALA A 346 -8.78 1.04 -20.96
CA ALA A 346 -8.81 2.38 -20.37
C ALA A 346 -7.69 3.29 -20.91
N ASP A 347 -7.97 4.59 -20.97
CA ASP A 347 -7.07 5.62 -21.51
C ASP A 347 -6.21 6.30 -20.44
N TRP A 348 -6.29 5.91 -19.16
CA TRP A 348 -5.51 6.53 -18.09
C TRP A 348 -4.02 6.13 -18.05
N GLY A 349 -3.59 5.28 -18.98
CA GLY A 349 -2.22 4.76 -19.08
C GLY A 349 -2.13 3.28 -18.79
N GLY A 350 -0.90 2.77 -18.70
CA GLY A 350 -0.65 1.35 -18.44
C GLY A 350 -0.34 1.06 -16.99
N TYR A 351 -0.40 -0.22 -16.62
CA TYR A 351 -0.04 -0.71 -15.29
C TYR A 351 0.56 -2.11 -15.35
N GLY A 352 1.17 -2.55 -14.24
CA GLY A 352 1.74 -3.88 -14.09
C GLY A 352 0.85 -4.77 -13.22
N PRO A 353 -0.05 -5.60 -13.78
CA PRO A 353 -0.78 -6.57 -13.00
C PRO A 353 0.12 -7.72 -12.53
N PHE A 354 -0.12 -8.15 -11.30
CA PHE A 354 0.37 -9.42 -10.80
C PHE A 354 -0.44 -10.57 -11.41
N GLN A 355 0.24 -11.57 -11.95
CA GLN A 355 -0.40 -12.79 -12.47
C GLN A 355 0.17 -14.03 -11.79
N LEU A 356 -0.63 -14.66 -10.94
CA LEU A 356 -0.30 -15.97 -10.40
C LEU A 356 -0.33 -16.99 -11.55
N VAL A 357 0.79 -17.70 -11.75
CA VAL A 357 0.91 -18.75 -12.77
C VAL A 357 0.71 -20.13 -12.14
N ALA A 358 1.36 -20.39 -11.01
CA ALA A 358 1.23 -21.64 -10.28
C ALA A 358 1.38 -21.40 -8.78
N ARG A 359 0.71 -22.25 -7.99
CA ARG A 359 0.86 -22.30 -6.53
C ARG A 359 0.88 -23.75 -6.05
N ASP A 360 1.27 -23.93 -4.80
CA ASP A 360 1.37 -25.23 -4.14
C ASP A 360 2.30 -26.21 -4.90
N LEU A 361 3.37 -25.63 -5.48
CA LEU A 361 4.41 -26.38 -6.15
C LEU A 361 5.14 -27.29 -5.16
N ALA A 362 5.57 -28.46 -5.65
CA ALA A 362 6.42 -29.37 -4.89
C ALA A 362 7.78 -28.72 -4.56
N PRO A 363 8.49 -29.14 -3.51
CA PRO A 363 9.85 -28.70 -3.29
C PRO A 363 10.79 -29.11 -4.46
N GLY A 364 11.65 -28.20 -4.88
CA GLY A 364 12.65 -28.44 -5.90
C GLY A 364 12.62 -27.42 -7.04
N PRO A 365 13.42 -27.67 -8.08
CA PRO A 365 13.48 -26.79 -9.24
C PRO A 365 12.29 -27.03 -10.18
N HIS A 366 11.79 -25.92 -10.72
CA HIS A 366 10.72 -25.88 -11.72
C HIS A 366 11.13 -25.05 -12.92
N THR A 367 10.46 -25.24 -14.04
CA THR A 367 10.63 -24.40 -15.24
C THR A 367 9.39 -23.54 -15.44
N LEU A 368 9.56 -22.21 -15.32
CA LEU A 368 8.54 -21.25 -15.73
C LEU A 368 8.79 -20.87 -17.20
N ARG A 369 7.83 -21.19 -18.08
CA ARG A 369 7.88 -20.87 -19.51
C ARG A 369 6.85 -19.80 -19.84
N VAL A 370 7.23 -18.82 -20.66
CA VAL A 370 6.32 -17.81 -21.23
C VAL A 370 6.44 -17.81 -22.74
N THR A 371 5.29 -17.91 -23.42
CA THR A 371 5.23 -17.91 -24.89
C THR A 371 4.22 -16.89 -25.38
N VAL A 372 4.60 -16.00 -26.29
CA VAL A 372 3.67 -15.09 -26.97
C VAL A 372 2.84 -15.85 -27.99
N LEU A 373 1.52 -15.65 -27.96
CA LEU A 373 0.58 -16.33 -28.82
C LEU A 373 0.38 -15.56 -30.14
N GLY A 374 -0.09 -16.26 -31.17
CA GLY A 374 -0.50 -15.61 -32.42
C GLY A 374 -1.85 -14.91 -32.34
N GLU A 375 -2.64 -15.22 -31.30
CA GLU A 375 -3.89 -14.53 -31.01
C GLU A 375 -3.64 -13.21 -30.23
N LYS A 376 -4.55 -12.27 -30.40
CA LYS A 376 -4.51 -10.98 -29.69
C LYS A 376 -5.91 -10.50 -29.40
N ASN A 377 -6.04 -9.52 -28.50
CA ASN A 377 -7.30 -8.83 -28.28
C ASN A 377 -7.81 -8.24 -29.60
N PRO A 378 -9.12 -8.36 -29.95
CA PRO A 378 -9.67 -7.81 -31.19
C PRO A 378 -9.42 -6.31 -31.41
N GLU A 379 -9.31 -5.54 -30.33
CA GLU A 379 -9.04 -4.11 -30.37
C GLU A 379 -7.54 -3.78 -30.37
N SER A 380 -6.67 -4.78 -30.23
CA SER A 380 -5.23 -4.57 -30.29
C SER A 380 -4.70 -4.44 -31.72
N THR A 381 -3.74 -3.55 -31.93
CA THR A 381 -3.09 -3.34 -33.23
C THR A 381 -1.81 -4.17 -33.44
N GLY A 382 -1.34 -4.91 -32.39
CA GLY A 382 -0.09 -5.69 -32.46
C GLY A 382 -0.03 -6.86 -31.48
N ASN A 383 1.17 -7.42 -31.31
CA ASN A 383 1.43 -8.57 -30.43
C ASN A 383 2.56 -8.26 -29.41
N GLU A 384 2.83 -7.01 -29.11
CA GLU A 384 3.87 -6.65 -28.14
C GLU A 384 3.52 -7.16 -26.76
N PHE A 385 4.48 -7.78 -26.08
CA PHE A 385 4.33 -8.29 -24.71
C PHE A 385 5.57 -7.96 -23.89
N HIS A 386 5.34 -7.43 -22.67
CA HIS A 386 6.40 -7.06 -21.75
C HIS A 386 6.26 -7.84 -20.45
N ILE A 387 7.34 -8.48 -20.01
CA ILE A 387 7.49 -9.05 -18.67
C ILE A 387 8.40 -8.11 -17.87
N ASN A 388 7.89 -7.51 -16.82
CA ASN A 388 8.65 -6.61 -15.96
C ASN A 388 9.40 -7.35 -14.85
N ALA A 389 8.82 -8.45 -14.32
CA ALA A 389 9.48 -9.26 -13.31
C ALA A 389 8.94 -10.70 -13.26
N VAL A 390 9.80 -11.61 -12.78
CA VAL A 390 9.46 -12.94 -12.31
C VAL A 390 9.35 -12.89 -10.78
N LEU A 391 8.26 -13.40 -10.23
CA LEU A 391 7.88 -13.31 -8.84
C LEU A 391 7.77 -14.70 -8.25
N ILE A 392 8.57 -14.99 -7.22
CA ILE A 392 8.64 -16.34 -6.62
C ILE A 392 8.34 -16.24 -5.13
N ALA A 393 7.46 -17.11 -4.62
CA ALA A 393 7.21 -17.30 -3.20
C ALA A 393 7.77 -18.66 -2.76
N LYS A 394 8.60 -18.67 -1.70
CA LYS A 394 9.29 -19.87 -1.20
C LYS A 394 8.65 -20.40 0.08
#